data_f366ea6806617aaa7870c3573b635b97
#
_entry.id   f366ea6806617aaa7870c3573b635b97
#
_cell.length_a   1.000
_cell.length_b   1.000
_cell.length_c   1.000
_cell.angle_alpha   90.00
_cell.angle_beta   90.00
_cell.angle_gamma   90.00
#
_symmetry.space_group_name_H-M   'P 1'
#
loop_
_entity.id
_entity.type
_entity.pdbx_description
1 polymer ?
#
loop_
_entity_poly.entity_id
_entity_poly.type
_entity_poly.pdbx_seq_one_letter_code
_entity_poly.pdbx_strand_id
1 'polypeptide(L)'
;MPRFQKQAKTVRESSVWEERTGADAASALYVHVPFCARKCAYCDFASWATRAEDPLMDAYAASVLHELSCLEEAGLLEGTETAYIGGGTPSYLGARLLPIVERLSSLGVLELTSEANPDSFTADFASSLKEAGITRISLGVQSTDDGVLAALGRIHSAEEALQALSSAVLAGLSVSADLMCALPGETDEIFQRSVCDVLAQGVSHVSVYPLMIEEGTAFGRRYGERLPSWNDPDIQARRMECAEKTLCTHGFHRYEVASYAKAGHECRHNKAYWTGRNYLGIGTGGSGMLSRAAYRRLRTCLPQLPDIADDIYRVRLRNTSTRKDYAEGHLQRFHFSLELLDRRQALAEDLMLAARMSEPIDASLLAAARAELGGTLDRAVQMAQEEGLLGEGLAVTERGWLLGNELFELFWDLAGEAPTRTLAV
;
A
#
# COMPACT_ATOMS: atom_id res chain seq x y z
N MET A 1 1.42 46.30 -5.10
CA MET A 1 0.30 45.40 -4.76
C MET A 1 0.40 43.95 -5.29
N PRO A 2 1.32 43.51 -6.20
CA PRO A 2 1.37 42.07 -6.58
C PRO A 2 2.05 41.14 -5.56
N ARG A 3 2.94 41.62 -4.71
CA ARG A 3 3.68 40.79 -3.74
C ARG A 3 2.82 40.27 -2.56
N PHE A 4 1.90 41.07 -2.07
CA PHE A 4 1.03 40.66 -0.95
C PHE A 4 -0.02 39.61 -1.34
N GLN A 5 -0.55 39.67 -2.57
CA GLN A 5 -1.49 38.63 -3.01
C GLN A 5 -0.80 37.28 -3.27
N LYS A 6 0.45 37.28 -3.78
CA LYS A 6 1.22 36.06 -3.97
C LYS A 6 1.58 35.39 -2.63
N GLN A 7 2.02 36.18 -1.63
CA GLN A 7 2.33 35.65 -0.31
C GLN A 7 1.09 35.15 0.43
N ALA A 8 -0.05 35.86 0.37
CA ALA A 8 -1.29 35.41 0.98
C ALA A 8 -1.87 34.15 0.34
N LYS A 9 -1.69 33.99 -0.98
CA LYS A 9 -2.11 32.77 -1.69
C LYS A 9 -1.19 31.60 -1.33
N THR A 10 0.12 31.81 -1.28
CA THR A 10 1.11 30.79 -0.92
C THR A 10 0.96 30.33 0.53
N VAL A 11 0.67 31.23 1.46
CA VAL A 11 0.41 30.91 2.87
C VAL A 11 -0.89 30.09 3.03
N ARG A 12 -1.93 30.40 2.26
CA ARG A 12 -3.20 29.66 2.27
C ARG A 12 -3.07 28.25 1.66
N GLU A 13 -2.27 28.13 0.61
CA GLU A 13 -1.99 26.85 -0.06
C GLU A 13 -1.11 25.94 0.81
N SER A 14 -0.10 26.46 1.51
CA SER A 14 0.72 25.69 2.44
C SER A 14 -0.05 25.22 3.67
N SER A 15 -1.05 25.96 4.14
CA SER A 15 -1.86 25.55 5.29
C SER A 15 -2.66 24.28 5.06
N VAL A 16 -3.13 24.03 3.83
CA VAL A 16 -3.90 22.81 3.49
C VAL A 16 -3.05 21.55 3.65
N TRP A 17 -1.79 21.58 3.21
CA TRP A 17 -0.86 20.45 3.43
C TRP A 17 -0.58 20.24 4.92
N GLU A 18 -0.33 21.32 5.66
CA GLU A 18 -0.06 21.28 7.09
C GLU A 18 -1.25 20.78 7.91
N GLU A 19 -2.46 21.20 7.58
CA GLU A 19 -3.69 20.69 8.22
C GLU A 19 -3.86 19.19 7.98
N ARG A 20 -3.66 18.73 6.74
CA ARG A 20 -3.79 17.32 6.37
C ARG A 20 -2.76 16.44 7.06
N THR A 21 -1.50 16.87 7.06
CA THR A 21 -0.37 16.09 7.62
C THR A 21 -0.19 16.27 9.12
N GLY A 22 -0.72 17.35 9.69
CA GLY A 22 -0.72 17.64 11.13
C GLY A 22 -1.93 17.11 11.89
N ALA A 23 -2.87 16.42 11.23
CA ALA A 23 -4.06 15.86 11.86
C ALA A 23 -3.70 14.97 13.06
N ASP A 24 -4.55 14.93 14.06
CA ASP A 24 -4.31 14.23 15.32
C ASP A 24 -4.95 12.82 15.39
N ALA A 25 -5.53 12.38 14.27
CA ALA A 25 -6.09 11.03 14.04
C ALA A 25 -5.59 10.45 12.72
N ALA A 26 -5.80 9.15 12.51
CA ALA A 26 -5.44 8.44 11.28
C ALA A 26 -6.62 8.47 10.31
N SER A 27 -6.39 8.93 9.08
CA SER A 27 -7.39 8.91 8.01
C SER A 27 -7.48 7.56 7.29
N ALA A 28 -6.45 6.73 7.42
CA ALA A 28 -6.39 5.37 6.86
C ALA A 28 -5.87 4.38 7.91
N LEU A 29 -6.49 3.21 7.96
CA LEU A 29 -6.13 2.13 8.88
C LEU A 29 -5.78 0.87 8.11
N TYR A 30 -4.59 0.31 8.37
CA TYR A 30 -4.14 -0.95 7.82
C TYR A 30 -4.12 -2.03 8.90
N VAL A 31 -4.69 -3.19 8.62
CA VAL A 31 -4.65 -4.36 9.49
C VAL A 31 -3.82 -5.46 8.85
N HIS A 32 -2.69 -5.79 9.45
CA HIS A 32 -1.81 -6.83 8.94
C HIS A 32 -2.22 -8.20 9.45
N VAL A 33 -2.45 -9.14 8.51
CA VAL A 33 -2.76 -10.55 8.80
C VAL A 33 -1.60 -11.42 8.32
N PRO A 34 -0.74 -11.94 9.21
CA PRO A 34 0.53 -12.57 8.85
C PRO A 34 0.42 -14.07 8.51
N PHE A 35 -0.74 -14.56 8.13
CA PHE A 35 -0.99 -15.98 7.90
C PHE A 35 -1.21 -16.30 6.43
N CYS A 36 -0.60 -17.41 5.97
CA CYS A 36 -0.81 -17.98 4.64
C CYS A 36 -0.93 -19.50 4.75
N ALA A 37 -1.62 -20.14 3.82
CA ALA A 37 -1.57 -21.58 3.67
C ALA A 37 -0.16 -22.06 3.27
N ARG A 38 0.49 -21.27 2.38
CA ARG A 38 1.85 -21.51 1.88
C ARG A 38 2.57 -20.18 1.63
N LYS A 39 3.88 -20.13 1.89
CA LYS A 39 4.75 -18.99 1.52
C LYS A 39 5.16 -19.12 0.07
N CYS A 40 4.82 -18.14 -0.77
CA CYS A 40 5.23 -18.09 -2.18
C CYS A 40 6.74 -17.87 -2.31
N ALA A 41 7.32 -18.33 -3.44
CA ALA A 41 8.76 -18.32 -3.65
C ALA A 41 9.38 -16.91 -3.74
N TYR A 42 8.60 -15.92 -4.14
CA TYR A 42 9.00 -14.54 -4.32
C TYR A 42 8.65 -13.60 -3.14
N CYS A 43 7.80 -14.05 -2.21
CA CYS A 43 7.16 -13.16 -1.24
C CYS A 43 8.11 -12.78 -0.09
N ASP A 44 8.33 -11.48 0.10
CA ASP A 44 9.10 -10.87 1.20
C ASP A 44 8.21 -10.34 2.35
N PHE A 45 6.88 -10.32 2.17
CA PHE A 45 5.98 -9.82 3.20
C PHE A 45 6.15 -10.54 4.53
N ALA A 46 5.86 -9.83 5.63
CA ALA A 46 5.85 -10.38 6.98
C ALA A 46 4.72 -11.41 7.15
N SER A 47 4.87 -12.57 6.51
CA SER A 47 3.86 -13.64 6.46
C SER A 47 4.49 -15.00 6.64
N TRP A 48 3.73 -15.94 7.18
CA TRP A 48 4.21 -17.27 7.52
C TRP A 48 3.18 -18.33 7.16
N ALA A 49 3.66 -19.43 6.57
CA ALA A 49 2.85 -20.63 6.39
C ALA A 49 2.35 -21.14 7.76
N THR A 50 1.05 -21.34 7.86
CA THR A 50 0.36 -21.68 9.11
C THR A 50 -0.70 -22.75 8.81
N ARG A 51 -0.94 -23.69 9.72
CA ARG A 51 -2.02 -24.66 9.57
C ARG A 51 -3.38 -23.97 9.77
N ALA A 52 -4.40 -24.38 9.01
CA ALA A 52 -5.74 -23.78 9.07
C ALA A 52 -6.38 -23.79 10.46
N GLU A 53 -6.05 -24.78 11.28
CA GLU A 53 -6.62 -24.97 12.62
C GLU A 53 -5.66 -24.51 13.74
N ASP A 54 -4.64 -23.70 13.40
CA ASP A 54 -3.70 -23.20 14.40
C ASP A 54 -4.43 -22.21 15.34
N PRO A 55 -4.48 -22.50 16.66
CA PRO A 55 -5.17 -21.63 17.62
C PRO A 55 -4.55 -20.22 17.73
N LEU A 56 -3.32 -20.06 17.23
CA LEU A 56 -2.68 -18.75 17.14
C LEU A 56 -3.51 -17.76 16.32
N MET A 57 -4.25 -18.22 15.30
CA MET A 57 -5.09 -17.34 14.46
C MET A 57 -6.29 -16.77 15.25
N ASP A 58 -6.90 -17.56 16.14
CA ASP A 58 -7.99 -17.09 17.01
C ASP A 58 -7.49 -16.04 18.01
N ALA A 59 -6.37 -16.32 18.66
CA ALA A 59 -5.74 -15.40 19.61
C ALA A 59 -5.26 -14.11 18.92
N TYR A 60 -4.72 -14.23 17.70
CA TYR A 60 -4.30 -13.08 16.91
C TYR A 60 -5.49 -12.19 16.52
N ALA A 61 -6.59 -12.77 16.05
CA ALA A 61 -7.80 -12.02 15.70
C ALA A 61 -8.39 -11.29 16.92
N ALA A 62 -8.39 -11.95 18.09
CA ALA A 62 -8.82 -11.31 19.33
C ALA A 62 -7.90 -10.13 19.73
N SER A 63 -6.58 -10.26 19.53
CA SER A 63 -5.62 -9.18 19.78
C SER A 63 -5.82 -8.00 18.85
N VAL A 64 -6.12 -8.22 17.55
CA VAL A 64 -6.47 -7.17 16.60
C VAL A 64 -7.71 -6.40 17.07
N LEU A 65 -8.77 -7.10 17.49
CA LEU A 65 -9.99 -6.46 18.00
C LEU A 65 -9.72 -5.66 19.28
N HIS A 66 -8.87 -6.14 20.16
CA HIS A 66 -8.47 -5.42 21.37
C HIS A 66 -7.68 -4.17 21.04
N GLU A 67 -6.69 -4.24 20.13
CA GLU A 67 -5.92 -3.07 19.70
C GLU A 67 -6.83 -2.02 19.05
N LEU A 68 -7.77 -2.43 18.18
CA LEU A 68 -8.77 -1.52 17.59
C LEU A 68 -9.59 -0.77 18.65
N SER A 69 -10.00 -1.46 19.72
CA SER A 69 -10.77 -0.83 20.80
C SER A 69 -9.94 0.23 21.54
N CYS A 70 -8.67 -0.07 21.84
CA CYS A 70 -7.78 0.88 22.51
C CYS A 70 -7.49 2.13 21.63
N LEU A 71 -7.32 1.95 20.32
CA LEU A 71 -7.08 3.04 19.39
C LEU A 71 -8.30 3.95 19.25
N GLU A 72 -9.51 3.39 19.27
CA GLU A 72 -10.75 4.15 19.25
C GLU A 72 -10.94 4.96 20.56
N GLU A 73 -10.71 4.33 21.72
CA GLU A 73 -10.73 5.01 23.03
C GLU A 73 -9.75 6.19 23.10
N ALA A 74 -8.61 6.09 22.39
CA ALA A 74 -7.65 7.18 22.28
C ALA A 74 -8.05 8.25 21.25
N GLY A 75 -9.17 8.10 20.52
CA GLY A 75 -9.61 9.01 19.48
C GLY A 75 -8.77 8.99 18.21
N LEU A 76 -7.92 7.96 18.02
CA LEU A 76 -7.05 7.84 16.85
C LEU A 76 -7.79 7.43 15.57
N LEU A 77 -8.97 6.84 15.70
CA LEU A 77 -9.79 6.37 14.59
C LEU A 77 -10.92 7.34 14.23
N GLU A 78 -10.96 8.52 14.84
CA GLU A 78 -11.95 9.56 14.52
C GLU A 78 -11.75 10.06 13.08
N GLY A 79 -12.79 9.93 12.24
CA GLY A 79 -12.73 10.37 10.85
C GLY A 79 -11.88 9.48 9.93
N THR A 80 -11.58 8.24 10.33
CA THR A 80 -10.95 7.25 9.44
C THR A 80 -11.82 7.04 8.20
N GLU A 81 -11.27 7.34 7.02
CA GLU A 81 -11.99 7.25 5.74
C GLU A 81 -11.85 5.86 5.10
N THR A 82 -10.72 5.19 5.33
CA THR A 82 -10.44 3.89 4.70
C THR A 82 -9.86 2.89 5.69
N ALA A 83 -10.26 1.62 5.55
CA ALA A 83 -9.60 0.52 6.23
C ALA A 83 -9.21 -0.58 5.22
N TYR A 84 -8.04 -1.16 5.41
CA TYR A 84 -7.47 -2.16 4.52
C TYR A 84 -6.91 -3.33 5.33
N ILE A 85 -7.36 -4.54 5.04
CA ILE A 85 -6.88 -5.77 5.67
C ILE A 85 -5.99 -6.50 4.65
N GLY A 86 -4.70 -6.60 4.96
CA GLY A 86 -3.71 -7.15 4.02
C GLY A 86 -2.62 -7.95 4.70
N GLY A 87 -1.55 -8.23 3.94
CA GLY A 87 -0.31 -8.83 4.45
C GLY A 87 0.02 -10.21 3.92
N GLY A 88 -0.32 -11.27 4.64
CA GLY A 88 -0.19 -12.64 4.18
C GLY A 88 -1.36 -13.02 3.28
N THR A 89 -2.41 -13.54 3.88
CA THR A 89 -3.65 -13.91 3.20
C THR A 89 -4.82 -13.74 4.17
N PRO A 90 -5.45 -12.56 4.24
CA PRO A 90 -6.55 -12.32 5.17
C PRO A 90 -7.69 -13.31 5.02
N SER A 91 -8.06 -13.71 3.79
CA SER A 91 -9.08 -14.72 3.53
C SER A 91 -8.79 -16.08 4.15
N TYR A 92 -7.52 -16.38 4.45
CA TYR A 92 -7.12 -17.63 5.11
C TYR A 92 -7.58 -17.70 6.58
N LEU A 93 -7.92 -16.58 7.21
CA LEU A 93 -8.57 -16.58 8.53
C LEU A 93 -9.97 -17.19 8.50
N GLY A 94 -10.62 -17.24 7.33
CA GLY A 94 -11.98 -17.75 7.20
C GLY A 94 -12.97 -16.95 8.07
N ALA A 95 -13.82 -17.65 8.82
CA ALA A 95 -14.81 -17.01 9.69
C ALA A 95 -14.22 -16.06 10.76
N ARG A 96 -12.95 -16.24 11.15
CA ARG A 96 -12.25 -15.36 12.12
C ARG A 96 -12.05 -13.94 11.58
N LEU A 97 -12.12 -13.75 10.26
CA LEU A 97 -12.00 -12.43 9.64
C LEU A 97 -13.27 -11.60 9.84
N LEU A 98 -14.45 -12.22 9.92
CA LEU A 98 -15.73 -11.51 9.93
C LEU A 98 -15.87 -10.54 11.11
N PRO A 99 -15.57 -10.88 12.37
CA PRO A 99 -15.62 -9.92 13.47
C PRO A 99 -14.69 -8.71 13.28
N ILE A 100 -13.52 -8.89 12.64
CA ILE A 100 -12.61 -7.78 12.33
C ILE A 100 -13.24 -6.86 11.29
N VAL A 101 -13.84 -7.44 10.24
CA VAL A 101 -14.55 -6.68 9.19
C VAL A 101 -15.72 -5.90 9.77
N GLU A 102 -16.58 -6.55 10.57
CA GLU A 102 -17.72 -5.90 11.23
C GLU A 102 -17.26 -4.73 12.11
N ARG A 103 -16.17 -4.92 12.86
CA ARG A 103 -15.61 -3.88 13.71
C ARG A 103 -15.09 -2.69 12.91
N LEU A 104 -14.37 -2.93 11.80
CA LEU A 104 -13.90 -1.88 10.90
C LEU A 104 -15.05 -1.19 10.16
N SER A 105 -16.04 -1.93 9.73
CA SER A 105 -17.26 -1.39 9.10
C SER A 105 -18.02 -0.45 10.05
N SER A 106 -18.06 -0.77 11.36
CA SER A 106 -18.74 0.06 12.37
C SER A 106 -18.09 1.44 12.58
N LEU A 107 -16.84 1.65 12.11
CA LEU A 107 -16.19 2.97 12.09
C LEU A 107 -16.79 3.91 11.03
N GLY A 108 -17.64 3.42 10.14
CA GLY A 108 -18.27 4.22 9.09
C GLY A 108 -17.32 4.59 7.94
N VAL A 109 -16.29 3.78 7.70
CA VAL A 109 -15.30 4.01 6.62
C VAL A 109 -15.96 4.00 5.23
N LEU A 110 -15.47 4.84 4.33
CA LEU A 110 -15.95 4.94 2.94
C LEU A 110 -15.50 3.76 2.08
N GLU A 111 -14.34 3.19 2.39
CA GLU A 111 -13.75 2.03 1.70
C GLU A 111 -13.20 1.06 2.74
N LEU A 112 -13.72 -0.18 2.72
CA LEU A 112 -13.19 -1.29 3.49
C LEU A 112 -12.73 -2.39 2.53
N THR A 113 -11.41 -2.55 2.42
CA THR A 113 -10.78 -3.51 1.53
C THR A 113 -10.24 -4.71 2.30
N SER A 114 -10.35 -5.90 1.74
CA SER A 114 -9.56 -7.07 2.17
C SER A 114 -8.81 -7.66 1.00
N GLU A 115 -7.58 -8.13 1.25
CA GLU A 115 -6.87 -9.02 0.33
C GLU A 115 -7.39 -10.44 0.47
N ALA A 116 -7.31 -11.20 -0.63
CA ALA A 116 -7.63 -12.61 -0.64
C ALA A 116 -6.79 -13.37 -1.66
N ASN A 117 -6.59 -14.66 -1.41
CA ASN A 117 -6.08 -15.58 -2.42
C ASN A 117 -7.24 -16.43 -2.97
N PRO A 118 -7.20 -16.82 -4.26
CA PRO A 118 -8.23 -17.65 -4.87
C PRO A 118 -8.51 -18.96 -4.13
N ASP A 119 -7.47 -19.61 -3.60
CA ASP A 119 -7.55 -20.88 -2.85
C ASP A 119 -8.35 -20.80 -1.54
N SER A 120 -8.57 -19.60 -1.01
CA SER A 120 -9.32 -19.35 0.23
C SER A 120 -10.53 -18.43 0.05
N PHE A 121 -11.00 -18.25 -1.19
CA PHE A 121 -12.08 -17.33 -1.53
C PHE A 121 -13.20 -18.00 -2.31
N THR A 122 -14.28 -18.34 -1.61
CA THR A 122 -15.48 -18.97 -2.19
C THR A 122 -16.62 -17.97 -2.39
N ALA A 123 -17.65 -18.34 -3.17
CA ALA A 123 -18.83 -17.50 -3.35
C ALA A 123 -19.59 -17.24 -2.04
N ASP A 124 -19.69 -18.24 -1.16
CA ASP A 124 -20.33 -18.09 0.15
C ASP A 124 -19.51 -17.13 1.05
N PHE A 125 -18.18 -17.23 0.99
CA PHE A 125 -17.32 -16.35 1.75
C PHE A 125 -17.37 -14.90 1.21
N ALA A 126 -17.44 -14.72 -0.12
CA ALA A 126 -17.66 -13.41 -0.74
C ALA A 126 -18.94 -12.74 -0.24
N SER A 127 -20.05 -13.52 -0.16
CA SER A 127 -21.33 -13.04 0.37
C SER A 127 -21.22 -12.66 1.86
N SER A 128 -20.59 -13.53 2.67
CA SER A 128 -20.38 -13.26 4.11
C SER A 128 -19.54 -12.00 4.35
N LEU A 129 -18.48 -11.78 3.56
CA LEU A 129 -17.65 -10.57 3.65
C LEU A 129 -18.44 -9.33 3.25
N LYS A 130 -19.28 -9.41 2.20
CA LYS A 130 -20.16 -8.31 1.79
C LYS A 130 -21.17 -7.95 2.88
N GLU A 131 -21.80 -8.93 3.48
CA GLU A 131 -22.74 -8.75 4.59
C GLU A 131 -22.08 -8.15 5.83
N ALA A 132 -20.84 -8.55 6.13
CA ALA A 132 -20.03 -8.00 7.23
C ALA A 132 -19.56 -6.55 6.97
N GLY A 133 -19.64 -6.06 5.72
CA GLY A 133 -19.36 -4.65 5.38
C GLY A 133 -18.14 -4.42 4.47
N ILE A 134 -17.51 -5.46 3.92
CA ILE A 134 -16.47 -5.28 2.88
C ILE A 134 -17.08 -4.56 1.67
N THR A 135 -16.40 -3.53 1.20
CA THR A 135 -16.79 -2.80 -0.02
C THR A 135 -15.91 -3.17 -1.21
N ARG A 136 -14.66 -3.58 -0.96
CA ARG A 136 -13.66 -3.89 -1.99
C ARG A 136 -12.87 -5.14 -1.63
N ILE A 137 -12.55 -5.96 -2.63
CA ILE A 137 -11.66 -7.12 -2.50
C ILE A 137 -10.49 -7.01 -3.48
N SER A 138 -9.28 -7.37 -3.04
CA SER A 138 -8.08 -7.50 -3.89
C SER A 138 -7.69 -8.97 -3.95
N LEU A 139 -7.74 -9.55 -5.15
CA LEU A 139 -7.47 -10.97 -5.38
C LEU A 139 -6.09 -11.16 -6.01
N GLY A 140 -5.20 -11.85 -5.31
CA GLY A 140 -3.86 -12.19 -5.77
C GLY A 140 -3.87 -13.27 -6.85
N VAL A 141 -4.23 -12.91 -8.07
CA VAL A 141 -4.28 -13.81 -9.23
C VAL A 141 -2.89 -14.15 -9.74
N GLN A 142 -2.05 -13.16 -9.91
CA GLN A 142 -0.67 -13.16 -10.41
C GLN A 142 -0.55 -13.54 -11.90
N SER A 143 -1.15 -14.64 -12.35
CA SER A 143 -1.20 -15.12 -13.72
C SER A 143 -2.43 -16.02 -13.93
N THR A 144 -2.87 -16.21 -15.17
CA THR A 144 -3.88 -17.21 -15.57
C THR A 144 -3.24 -18.38 -16.32
N ASP A 145 -1.97 -18.68 -16.04
CA ASP A 145 -1.27 -19.85 -16.56
C ASP A 145 -0.78 -20.73 -15.42
N ASP A 146 -1.23 -21.98 -15.37
CA ASP A 146 -0.94 -22.92 -14.28
C ASP A 146 0.56 -23.24 -14.16
N GLY A 147 1.31 -23.23 -15.27
CA GLY A 147 2.76 -23.44 -15.26
C GLY A 147 3.49 -22.29 -14.58
N VAL A 148 3.08 -21.06 -14.87
CA VAL A 148 3.60 -19.84 -14.24
C VAL A 148 3.23 -19.80 -12.75
N LEU A 149 1.97 -20.11 -12.40
CA LEU A 149 1.51 -20.17 -11.00
C LEU A 149 2.30 -21.19 -10.19
N ALA A 150 2.52 -22.39 -10.74
CA ALA A 150 3.32 -23.44 -10.10
C ALA A 150 4.77 -22.99 -9.88
N ALA A 151 5.39 -22.29 -10.85
CA ALA A 151 6.75 -21.76 -10.74
C ALA A 151 6.88 -20.68 -9.64
N LEU A 152 5.82 -19.90 -9.40
CA LEU A 152 5.73 -18.93 -8.30
C LEU A 152 5.50 -19.59 -6.93
N GLY A 153 5.15 -20.88 -6.91
CA GLY A 153 4.76 -21.61 -5.69
C GLY A 153 3.34 -21.31 -5.24
N ARG A 154 2.47 -20.85 -6.16
CA ARG A 154 1.03 -20.68 -5.89
C ARG A 154 0.37 -22.06 -5.78
N ILE A 155 -0.73 -22.14 -5.02
CA ILE A 155 -1.47 -23.39 -4.78
C ILE A 155 -2.82 -23.41 -5.50
N HIS A 156 -3.31 -22.27 -5.97
CA HIS A 156 -4.51 -22.16 -6.79
C HIS A 156 -4.18 -22.35 -8.30
N SER A 157 -5.17 -22.77 -9.04
CA SER A 157 -5.17 -22.85 -10.50
C SER A 157 -5.68 -21.56 -11.15
N ALA A 158 -5.45 -21.41 -12.45
CA ALA A 158 -6.03 -20.34 -13.26
C ALA A 158 -7.57 -20.34 -13.20
N GLU A 159 -8.18 -21.51 -13.26
CA GLU A 159 -9.65 -21.66 -13.16
C GLU A 159 -10.18 -21.16 -11.81
N GLU A 160 -9.56 -21.55 -10.69
CA GLU A 160 -9.93 -21.09 -9.35
C GLU A 160 -9.77 -19.56 -9.22
N ALA A 161 -8.74 -18.99 -9.83
CA ALA A 161 -8.52 -17.54 -9.82
C ALA A 161 -9.65 -16.79 -10.56
N LEU A 162 -10.03 -17.24 -11.76
CA LEU A 162 -11.12 -16.64 -12.53
C LEU A 162 -12.46 -16.82 -11.84
N GLN A 163 -12.71 -17.98 -11.24
CA GLN A 163 -13.93 -18.24 -10.47
C GLN A 163 -14.03 -17.34 -9.24
N ALA A 164 -12.93 -17.11 -8.52
CA ALA A 164 -12.88 -16.21 -7.36
C ALA A 164 -13.21 -14.77 -7.77
N LEU A 165 -12.64 -14.26 -8.87
CA LEU A 165 -12.97 -12.93 -9.42
C LEU A 165 -14.46 -12.81 -9.77
N SER A 166 -15.01 -13.79 -10.51
CA SER A 166 -16.43 -13.83 -10.86
C SER A 166 -17.33 -13.84 -9.62
N SER A 167 -16.99 -14.65 -8.61
CA SER A 167 -17.74 -14.74 -7.36
C SER A 167 -17.75 -13.40 -6.60
N ALA A 168 -16.63 -12.70 -6.56
CA ALA A 168 -16.54 -11.38 -5.93
C ALA A 168 -17.38 -10.33 -6.68
N VAL A 169 -17.34 -10.32 -8.01
CA VAL A 169 -18.16 -9.42 -8.86
C VAL A 169 -19.65 -9.70 -8.66
N LEU A 170 -20.06 -10.97 -8.67
CA LEU A 170 -21.46 -11.37 -8.47
C LEU A 170 -21.97 -11.02 -7.06
N ALA A 171 -21.11 -11.04 -6.05
CA ALA A 171 -21.45 -10.56 -4.70
C ALA A 171 -21.60 -9.02 -4.62
N GLY A 172 -21.35 -8.28 -5.71
CA GLY A 172 -21.46 -6.82 -5.76
C GLY A 172 -20.34 -6.09 -5.03
N LEU A 173 -19.14 -6.67 -4.97
CA LEU A 173 -17.94 -6.04 -4.46
C LEU A 173 -17.24 -5.22 -5.56
N SER A 174 -16.52 -4.17 -5.18
CA SER A 174 -15.50 -3.59 -6.06
C SER A 174 -14.30 -4.53 -6.09
N VAL A 175 -13.93 -5.03 -7.28
CA VAL A 175 -12.94 -6.11 -7.40
C VAL A 175 -11.66 -5.62 -8.06
N SER A 176 -10.53 -5.87 -7.37
CA SER A 176 -9.17 -5.76 -7.89
C SER A 176 -8.63 -7.14 -8.25
N ALA A 177 -8.05 -7.26 -9.44
CA ALA A 177 -7.18 -8.38 -9.78
C ALA A 177 -5.71 -7.93 -9.72
N ASP A 178 -4.89 -8.62 -8.94
CA ASP A 178 -3.47 -8.33 -8.85
C ASP A 178 -2.72 -9.30 -9.77
N LEU A 179 -2.04 -8.75 -10.76
CA LEU A 179 -1.22 -9.47 -11.73
C LEU A 179 0.25 -9.15 -11.52
N MET A 180 1.10 -10.09 -11.87
CA MET A 180 2.55 -9.88 -11.93
C MET A 180 3.06 -10.13 -13.33
N CYS A 181 4.13 -9.45 -13.72
CA CYS A 181 4.81 -9.68 -15.00
C CYS A 181 6.30 -9.99 -14.82
N ALA A 182 6.93 -10.46 -15.89
CA ALA A 182 8.31 -10.93 -15.90
C ALA A 182 8.51 -12.13 -14.94
N LEU A 183 7.69 -13.14 -15.14
CA LEU A 183 7.60 -14.35 -14.30
C LEU A 183 8.33 -15.54 -14.95
N PRO A 184 8.78 -16.55 -14.16
CA PRO A 184 9.39 -17.76 -14.70
C PRO A 184 8.45 -18.50 -15.65
N GLY A 185 8.90 -18.75 -16.89
CA GLY A 185 8.10 -19.45 -17.90
C GLY A 185 7.04 -18.62 -18.61
N GLU A 186 6.88 -17.35 -18.25
CA GLU A 186 5.90 -16.45 -18.85
C GLU A 186 6.42 -15.93 -20.20
N THR A 187 5.56 -15.99 -21.24
CA THR A 187 5.77 -15.31 -22.53
C THR A 187 4.90 -14.05 -22.60
N ASP A 188 5.14 -13.22 -23.64
CA ASP A 188 4.32 -12.03 -23.85
C ASP A 188 2.83 -12.38 -24.13
N GLU A 189 2.59 -13.50 -24.82
CA GLU A 189 1.25 -14.02 -25.10
C GLU A 189 0.55 -14.53 -23.83
N ILE A 190 1.28 -15.21 -22.93
CA ILE A 190 0.76 -15.67 -21.64
C ILE A 190 0.36 -14.46 -20.78
N PHE A 191 1.23 -13.47 -20.69
CA PHE A 191 0.95 -12.26 -19.92
C PHE A 191 -0.26 -11.49 -20.48
N GLN A 192 -0.28 -11.26 -21.79
CA GLN A 192 -1.41 -10.58 -22.44
C GLN A 192 -2.72 -11.33 -22.24
N ARG A 193 -2.71 -12.68 -22.36
CA ARG A 193 -3.87 -13.51 -22.06
C ARG A 193 -4.32 -13.32 -20.61
N SER A 194 -3.42 -13.32 -19.64
CA SER A 194 -3.77 -13.10 -18.23
C SER A 194 -4.48 -11.76 -18.02
N VAL A 195 -4.02 -10.69 -18.66
CA VAL A 195 -4.71 -9.37 -18.61
C VAL A 195 -6.13 -9.46 -19.20
N CYS A 196 -6.29 -10.12 -20.36
CA CYS A 196 -7.60 -10.27 -20.98
C CYS A 196 -8.55 -11.15 -20.16
N ASP A 197 -8.05 -12.25 -19.60
CA ASP A 197 -8.84 -13.19 -18.79
C ASP A 197 -9.41 -12.51 -17.55
N VAL A 198 -8.64 -11.70 -16.82
CA VAL A 198 -9.15 -10.97 -15.65
C VAL A 198 -10.15 -9.89 -16.05
N LEU A 199 -9.93 -9.20 -17.17
CA LEU A 199 -10.88 -8.21 -17.68
C LEU A 199 -12.22 -8.84 -18.04
N ALA A 200 -12.22 -10.07 -18.58
CA ALA A 200 -13.43 -10.80 -18.93
C ALA A 200 -14.30 -11.15 -17.70
N GLN A 201 -13.72 -11.15 -16.48
CA GLN A 201 -14.49 -11.38 -15.24
C GLN A 201 -15.24 -10.12 -14.76
N GLY A 202 -15.08 -8.98 -15.42
CA GLY A 202 -15.83 -7.76 -15.07
C GLY A 202 -15.24 -6.98 -13.91
N VAL A 203 -13.95 -7.16 -13.60
CA VAL A 203 -13.25 -6.41 -12.57
C VAL A 203 -13.28 -4.91 -12.85
N SER A 204 -13.16 -4.09 -11.81
CA SER A 204 -13.16 -2.63 -11.89
C SER A 204 -11.80 -2.01 -11.60
N HIS A 205 -10.84 -2.82 -11.16
CA HIS A 205 -9.49 -2.42 -10.81
C HIS A 205 -8.50 -3.54 -11.15
N VAL A 206 -7.30 -3.19 -11.61
CA VAL A 206 -6.21 -4.13 -11.88
C VAL A 206 -4.91 -3.51 -11.39
N SER A 207 -4.16 -4.24 -10.57
CA SER A 207 -2.78 -3.89 -10.25
C SER A 207 -1.83 -4.77 -11.05
N VAL A 208 -0.77 -4.19 -11.61
CA VAL A 208 0.25 -4.93 -12.36
C VAL A 208 1.62 -4.59 -11.78
N TYR A 209 2.32 -5.62 -11.29
CA TYR A 209 3.63 -5.47 -10.67
C TYR A 209 4.70 -6.23 -11.47
N PRO A 210 5.81 -5.61 -11.85
CA PRO A 210 6.98 -6.38 -12.27
C PRO A 210 7.50 -7.18 -11.08
N LEU A 211 7.87 -8.46 -11.31
CA LEU A 211 8.44 -9.27 -10.24
C LEU A 211 9.80 -8.72 -9.81
N MET A 212 9.91 -8.36 -8.55
CA MET A 212 11.19 -8.04 -7.90
C MET A 212 11.69 -9.28 -7.13
N ILE A 213 12.99 -9.58 -7.29
CA ILE A 213 13.63 -10.70 -6.60
C ILE A 213 14.31 -10.16 -5.34
N GLU A 214 13.62 -10.25 -4.22
CA GLU A 214 14.07 -9.71 -2.93
C GLU A 214 14.99 -10.68 -2.19
N GLU A 215 15.99 -10.13 -1.51
CA GLU A 215 16.87 -10.88 -0.61
C GLU A 215 16.04 -11.56 0.51
N GLY A 216 16.47 -12.72 0.96
CA GLY A 216 15.75 -13.48 1.98
C GLY A 216 14.59 -14.34 1.48
N THR A 217 14.08 -14.10 0.25
CA THR A 217 13.06 -14.95 -0.39
C THR A 217 13.64 -16.25 -0.94
N ALA A 218 12.78 -17.20 -1.33
CA ALA A 218 13.25 -18.41 -2.00
C ALA A 218 13.87 -18.10 -3.37
N PHE A 219 13.31 -17.11 -4.08
CA PHE A 219 13.87 -16.63 -5.34
C PHE A 219 15.18 -15.89 -5.13
N GLY A 220 15.31 -15.04 -4.10
CA GLY A 220 16.58 -14.40 -3.75
C GLY A 220 17.69 -15.42 -3.50
N ARG A 221 17.41 -16.48 -2.73
CA ARG A 221 18.38 -17.57 -2.50
C ARG A 221 18.70 -18.38 -3.76
N ARG A 222 17.73 -18.53 -4.69
CA ARG A 222 17.91 -19.32 -5.92
C ARG A 222 18.67 -18.56 -7.00
N TYR A 223 18.37 -17.28 -7.18
CA TYR A 223 18.89 -16.48 -8.28
C TYR A 223 20.02 -15.53 -7.85
N GLY A 224 20.06 -15.16 -6.56
CA GLY A 224 21.06 -14.25 -6.01
C GLY A 224 21.04 -12.89 -6.73
N GLU A 225 22.23 -12.34 -6.97
CA GLU A 225 22.39 -11.06 -7.68
C GLU A 225 22.25 -11.19 -9.22
N ARG A 226 22.17 -12.41 -9.74
CA ARG A 226 22.03 -12.64 -11.17
C ARG A 226 20.57 -12.75 -11.54
N LEU A 227 20.01 -11.64 -12.05
CA LEU A 227 18.66 -11.65 -12.60
C LEU A 227 18.57 -12.70 -13.73
N PRO A 228 17.59 -13.61 -13.68
CA PRO A 228 17.34 -14.53 -14.75
C PRO A 228 16.82 -13.79 -16.01
N SER A 229 17.07 -14.33 -17.20
CA SER A 229 16.72 -13.68 -18.47
C SER A 229 15.22 -13.40 -18.64
N TRP A 230 14.35 -14.10 -17.93
CA TRP A 230 12.91 -13.84 -17.96
C TRP A 230 12.50 -12.65 -17.06
N ASN A 231 13.39 -12.17 -16.19
CA ASN A 231 13.17 -11.01 -15.30
C ASN A 231 14.03 -9.80 -15.74
N ASP A 232 14.30 -9.70 -17.03
CA ASP A 232 15.04 -8.60 -17.62
C ASP A 232 14.21 -7.30 -17.58
N PRO A 233 14.82 -6.13 -17.26
CA PRO A 233 14.12 -4.85 -17.20
C PRO A 233 13.38 -4.48 -18.49
N ASP A 234 13.93 -4.81 -19.67
CA ASP A 234 13.27 -4.55 -20.95
C ASP A 234 12.01 -5.41 -21.13
N ILE A 235 12.01 -6.64 -20.60
CA ILE A 235 10.82 -7.50 -20.57
C ILE A 235 9.76 -6.91 -19.61
N GLN A 236 10.18 -6.44 -18.44
CA GLN A 236 9.29 -5.79 -17.49
C GLN A 236 8.63 -4.57 -18.11
N ALA A 237 9.42 -3.66 -18.69
CA ALA A 237 8.94 -2.43 -19.33
C ALA A 237 7.93 -2.75 -20.45
N ARG A 238 8.29 -3.65 -21.39
CA ARG A 238 7.43 -4.03 -22.50
C ARG A 238 6.09 -4.61 -22.04
N ARG A 239 6.09 -5.43 -20.97
CA ARG A 239 4.86 -6.01 -20.43
C ARG A 239 4.01 -4.99 -19.68
N MET A 240 4.64 -4.07 -18.95
CA MET A 240 3.93 -2.95 -18.32
C MET A 240 3.24 -2.07 -19.37
N GLU A 241 3.92 -1.72 -20.47
CA GLU A 241 3.33 -0.99 -21.60
C GLU A 241 2.18 -1.76 -22.25
N CYS A 242 2.33 -3.09 -22.44
CA CYS A 242 1.28 -3.96 -22.97
C CYS A 242 0.05 -3.96 -22.06
N ALA A 243 0.24 -4.08 -20.75
CA ALA A 243 -0.84 -4.01 -19.76
C ALA A 243 -1.56 -2.67 -19.83
N GLU A 244 -0.83 -1.56 -19.77
CA GLU A 244 -1.40 -0.21 -19.85
C GLU A 244 -2.25 -0.01 -21.10
N LYS A 245 -1.69 -0.34 -22.27
CA LYS A 245 -2.40 -0.22 -23.55
C LYS A 245 -3.67 -1.06 -23.55
N THR A 246 -3.60 -2.30 -23.05
CA THR A 246 -4.76 -3.20 -23.02
C THR A 246 -5.82 -2.67 -22.05
N LEU A 247 -5.43 -2.27 -20.84
CA LEU A 247 -6.34 -1.76 -19.81
C LEU A 247 -7.02 -0.45 -20.27
N CYS A 248 -6.25 0.49 -20.86
CA CYS A 248 -6.80 1.74 -21.38
C CYS A 248 -7.85 1.52 -22.48
N THR A 249 -7.66 0.55 -23.37
CA THR A 249 -8.68 0.22 -24.39
C THR A 249 -9.96 -0.39 -23.81
N HIS A 250 -9.93 -0.86 -22.56
CA HIS A 250 -11.08 -1.37 -21.81
C HIS A 250 -11.67 -0.39 -20.80
N GLY A 251 -11.29 0.91 -20.91
CA GLY A 251 -11.84 1.98 -20.08
C GLY A 251 -11.24 2.13 -18.70
N PHE A 252 -10.09 1.52 -18.46
CA PHE A 252 -9.29 1.76 -17.27
C PHE A 252 -8.33 2.92 -17.51
N HIS A 253 -7.95 3.63 -16.46
CA HIS A 253 -6.87 4.61 -16.48
C HIS A 253 -5.89 4.29 -15.35
N ARG A 254 -4.62 4.54 -15.59
CA ARG A 254 -3.60 4.53 -14.54
C ARG A 254 -3.89 5.66 -13.57
N TYR A 255 -3.92 5.41 -12.27
CA TYR A 255 -4.08 6.46 -11.26
C TYR A 255 -2.88 6.52 -10.31
N GLU A 256 -2.07 5.46 -10.24
CA GLU A 256 -0.82 5.41 -9.50
C GLU A 256 0.15 4.40 -10.14
N VAL A 257 1.36 4.26 -9.59
CA VAL A 257 2.51 3.58 -10.19
C VAL A 257 2.22 2.16 -10.71
N ALA A 258 1.39 1.38 -10.03
CA ALA A 258 1.13 -0.02 -10.36
C ALA A 258 -0.35 -0.30 -10.69
N SER A 259 -1.26 0.64 -10.45
CA SER A 259 -2.69 0.35 -10.43
C SER A 259 -3.48 1.14 -11.47
N TYR A 260 -4.45 0.44 -12.06
CA TYR A 260 -5.37 0.91 -13.07
C TYR A 260 -6.81 0.68 -12.60
N ALA A 261 -7.69 1.64 -12.81
CA ALA A 261 -9.07 1.55 -12.39
C ALA A 261 -10.03 2.11 -13.45
N LYS A 262 -11.28 1.64 -13.43
CA LYS A 262 -12.39 2.37 -14.05
C LYS A 262 -12.71 3.60 -13.19
N ALA A 263 -13.24 4.65 -13.80
CA ALA A 263 -13.57 5.90 -13.09
C ALA A 263 -14.42 5.63 -11.84
N GLY A 264 -13.97 6.14 -10.68
CA GLY A 264 -14.62 5.97 -9.38
C GLY A 264 -14.31 4.66 -8.65
N HIS A 265 -13.40 3.81 -9.19
CA HIS A 265 -12.95 2.58 -8.58
C HIS A 265 -11.47 2.59 -8.17
N GLU A 266 -10.84 3.76 -8.17
CA GLU A 266 -9.49 3.96 -7.63
C GLU A 266 -9.47 3.58 -6.15
N CYS A 267 -8.44 2.86 -5.70
CA CYS A 267 -8.30 2.49 -4.30
C CYS A 267 -8.00 3.74 -3.45
N ARG A 268 -8.96 4.14 -2.62
CA ARG A 268 -8.81 5.31 -1.72
C ARG A 268 -7.71 5.10 -0.70
N HIS A 269 -7.53 3.86 -0.26
CA HIS A 269 -6.49 3.51 0.70
C HIS A 269 -5.08 3.69 0.10
N ASN A 270 -4.85 3.24 -1.14
CA ASN A 270 -3.58 3.48 -1.84
C ASN A 270 -3.32 4.99 -1.99
N LYS A 271 -4.35 5.74 -2.41
CA LYS A 271 -4.24 7.22 -2.53
C LYS A 271 -3.92 7.88 -1.19
N ALA A 272 -4.39 7.37 -0.06
CA ALA A 272 -4.06 7.92 1.26
C ALA A 272 -2.55 7.84 1.55
N TYR A 273 -1.89 6.72 1.19
CA TYR A 273 -0.43 6.62 1.30
C TYR A 273 0.29 7.65 0.42
N TRP A 274 -0.09 7.73 -0.85
CA TRP A 274 0.58 8.59 -1.84
C TRP A 274 0.36 10.09 -1.60
N THR A 275 -0.67 10.45 -0.87
CA THR A 275 -0.97 11.86 -0.53
C THR A 275 -0.45 12.30 0.82
N GLY A 276 0.39 11.50 1.50
CA GLY A 276 1.04 11.86 2.76
C GLY A 276 0.07 12.02 3.93
N ARG A 277 -1.13 11.41 3.91
CA ARG A 277 -2.07 11.43 5.03
C ARG A 277 -1.55 10.58 6.20
N ASN A 278 -1.99 10.91 7.40
CA ASN A 278 -1.75 10.03 8.54
C ASN A 278 -2.42 8.68 8.31
N TYR A 279 -1.65 7.61 8.43
CA TYR A 279 -2.16 6.25 8.43
C TYR A 279 -1.59 5.44 9.58
N LEU A 280 -2.31 4.48 10.07
CA LEU A 280 -1.90 3.61 11.16
C LEU A 280 -1.99 2.16 10.72
N GLY A 281 -0.91 1.40 10.93
CA GLY A 281 -0.88 -0.04 10.72
C GLY A 281 -0.86 -0.77 12.05
N ILE A 282 -1.73 -1.77 12.19
CA ILE A 282 -1.81 -2.65 13.36
C ILE A 282 -1.50 -4.09 12.96
N GLY A 283 -1.20 -4.93 13.93
CA GLY A 283 -0.74 -6.30 13.66
C GLY A 283 0.78 -6.41 13.48
N THR A 284 1.30 -7.64 13.52
CA THR A 284 2.71 -7.96 13.32
C THR A 284 3.18 -7.50 11.93
N GLY A 285 4.15 -6.59 11.87
CA GLY A 285 4.62 -6.01 10.61
C GLY A 285 3.81 -4.80 10.13
N GLY A 286 2.70 -4.47 10.78
CA GLY A 286 1.91 -3.29 10.46
C GLY A 286 2.74 -2.01 10.61
N SER A 287 2.68 -1.14 9.61
CA SER A 287 3.41 0.14 9.58
C SER A 287 2.45 1.31 9.55
N GLY A 288 2.81 2.42 10.18
CA GLY A 288 2.06 3.66 10.20
C GLY A 288 2.95 4.87 10.01
N MET A 289 2.36 5.97 9.54
CA MET A 289 2.98 7.28 9.49
C MET A 289 2.05 8.28 10.17
N LEU A 290 2.49 8.84 11.27
CA LEU A 290 1.68 9.71 12.11
C LEU A 290 2.31 11.10 12.24
N SER A 291 1.47 12.12 12.31
CA SER A 291 1.87 13.41 12.81
C SER A 291 2.35 13.32 14.27
N ARG A 292 3.07 14.32 14.73
CA ARG A 292 3.43 14.42 16.15
C ARG A 292 2.20 14.43 17.07
N ALA A 293 1.10 15.04 16.64
CA ALA A 293 -0.15 15.09 17.41
C ALA A 293 -0.80 13.69 17.53
N ALA A 294 -0.94 12.99 16.41
CA ALA A 294 -1.48 11.62 16.39
C ALA A 294 -0.56 10.64 17.16
N TYR A 295 0.75 10.77 17.03
CA TYR A 295 1.71 9.95 17.78
C TYR A 295 1.59 10.17 19.31
N ARG A 296 1.37 11.41 19.76
CA ARG A 296 1.12 11.68 21.19
C ARG A 296 -0.18 11.01 21.69
N ARG A 297 -1.23 10.97 20.88
CA ARG A 297 -2.44 10.21 21.20
C ARG A 297 -2.15 8.71 21.24
N LEU A 298 -1.38 8.17 20.28
CA LEU A 298 -1.02 6.75 20.27
C LEU A 298 -0.29 6.33 21.56
N ARG A 299 0.55 7.18 22.12
CA ARG A 299 1.23 6.92 23.40
C ARG A 299 0.30 6.75 24.58
N THR A 300 -0.94 7.20 24.52
CA THR A 300 -1.93 6.92 25.59
C THR A 300 -2.35 5.45 25.63
N CYS A 301 -2.35 4.78 24.48
CA CYS A 301 -2.59 3.33 24.37
C CYS A 301 -1.30 2.53 24.55
N LEU A 302 -0.18 3.05 24.07
CA LEU A 302 1.12 2.38 24.00
C LEU A 302 2.16 3.18 24.82
N PRO A 303 2.07 3.15 26.16
CA PRO A 303 2.92 3.99 27.03
C PRO A 303 4.41 3.66 26.98
N GLN A 304 4.79 2.49 26.43
CA GLN A 304 6.18 2.12 26.18
C GLN A 304 6.82 2.95 25.06
N LEU A 305 6.04 3.58 24.17
CA LEU A 305 6.57 4.45 23.13
C LEU A 305 7.22 5.69 23.75
N PRO A 306 8.44 6.08 23.30
CA PRO A 306 9.19 7.20 23.88
C PRO A 306 8.51 8.55 23.59
N ASP A 307 8.85 9.55 24.39
CA ASP A 307 8.55 10.93 24.01
C ASP A 307 9.46 11.39 22.86
N ILE A 308 8.99 12.35 22.07
CA ILE A 308 9.71 12.85 20.90
C ILE A 308 9.96 14.35 21.02
N ALA A 309 11.10 14.77 20.51
CA ALA A 309 11.53 16.16 20.51
C ALA A 309 10.64 17.05 19.62
N ASP A 310 10.68 18.36 19.85
CA ASP A 310 9.81 19.32 19.15
C ASP A 310 10.19 19.53 17.68
N ASP A 311 11.42 19.20 17.29
CA ASP A 311 11.91 19.24 15.92
C ASP A 311 11.39 18.07 15.05
N ILE A 312 10.79 17.04 15.66
CA ILE A 312 10.18 15.93 14.94
C ILE A 312 8.82 16.36 14.37
N TYR A 313 8.67 16.23 13.07
CA TYR A 313 7.46 16.57 12.35
C TYR A 313 6.51 15.37 12.21
N ARG A 314 7.06 14.19 11.85
CA ARG A 314 6.35 12.92 11.69
C ARG A 314 7.09 11.74 12.31
N VAL A 315 6.34 10.70 12.63
CA VAL A 315 6.87 9.43 13.12
C VAL A 315 6.36 8.30 12.23
N ARG A 316 7.28 7.60 11.58
CA ARG A 316 6.98 6.29 11.02
C ARG A 316 7.19 5.26 12.11
N LEU A 317 6.22 4.38 12.29
CA LEU A 317 6.31 3.27 13.22
C LEU A 317 5.98 1.95 12.52
N ARG A 318 6.66 0.89 12.93
CA ARG A 318 6.39 -0.47 12.49
C ARG A 318 6.33 -1.39 13.69
N ASN A 319 5.28 -2.18 13.80
CA ASN A 319 5.19 -3.22 14.82
C ASN A 319 6.14 -4.38 14.47
N THR A 320 7.13 -4.62 15.32
CA THR A 320 8.16 -5.65 15.16
C THR A 320 7.94 -6.86 16.08
N SER A 321 6.83 -6.89 16.82
CA SER A 321 6.44 -8.02 17.66
C SER A 321 6.30 -9.30 16.84
N THR A 322 6.69 -10.44 17.41
CA THR A 322 6.39 -11.71 16.76
C THR A 322 4.88 -11.99 16.76
N ARG A 323 4.41 -12.89 15.90
CA ARG A 323 3.00 -13.29 15.88
C ARG A 323 2.50 -13.83 17.24
N LYS A 324 3.38 -14.50 17.97
CA LYS A 324 3.06 -15.05 19.30
C LYS A 324 2.91 -13.94 20.32
N ASP A 325 3.89 -13.03 20.39
CA ASP A 325 3.84 -11.90 21.33
C ASP A 325 2.63 -11.00 21.04
N TYR A 326 2.33 -10.79 19.76
CA TYR A 326 1.13 -10.03 19.35
C TYR A 326 -0.16 -10.74 19.78
N ALA A 327 -0.26 -12.05 19.57
CA ALA A 327 -1.44 -12.85 19.93
C ALA A 327 -1.68 -12.95 21.44
N GLU A 328 -0.68 -12.68 22.29
CA GLU A 328 -0.88 -12.57 23.75
C GLU A 328 -1.76 -11.37 24.14
N GLY A 329 -1.93 -10.40 23.23
CA GLY A 329 -2.82 -9.24 23.41
C GLY A 329 -2.36 -8.21 24.45
N HIS A 330 -1.12 -8.28 24.90
CA HIS A 330 -0.55 -7.34 25.86
C HIS A 330 0.09 -6.15 25.14
N LEU A 331 -0.70 -5.11 24.81
CA LEU A 331 -0.27 -3.96 24.00
C LEU A 331 1.02 -3.31 24.54
N GLN A 332 1.20 -3.24 25.87
CA GLN A 332 2.39 -2.65 26.50
C GLN A 332 3.67 -3.47 26.28
N ARG A 333 3.54 -4.70 25.75
CA ARG A 333 4.68 -5.56 25.40
C ARG A 333 4.97 -5.60 23.91
N PHE A 334 4.21 -4.85 23.11
CA PHE A 334 4.50 -4.78 21.70
C PHE A 334 5.80 -4.01 21.45
N HIS A 335 6.55 -4.51 20.48
CA HIS A 335 7.81 -3.92 20.05
C HIS A 335 7.61 -3.12 18.78
N PHE A 336 8.30 -1.99 18.69
CA PHE A 336 8.22 -1.11 17.54
C PHE A 336 9.60 -0.66 17.06
N SER A 337 9.74 -0.50 15.76
CA SER A 337 10.78 0.31 15.16
C SER A 337 10.18 1.67 14.81
N LEU A 338 10.84 2.75 15.18
CA LEU A 338 10.43 4.12 14.92
C LEU A 338 11.45 4.80 14.04
N GLU A 339 10.97 5.56 13.06
CA GLU A 339 11.77 6.54 12.31
C GLU A 339 11.18 7.93 12.58
N LEU A 340 12.03 8.82 13.01
CA LEU A 340 11.67 10.18 13.40
C LEU A 340 12.08 11.15 12.29
N LEU A 341 11.11 11.73 11.61
CA LEU A 341 11.32 12.62 10.48
C LEU A 341 11.17 14.08 10.90
N ASP A 342 12.14 14.91 10.54
CA ASP A 342 11.98 16.36 10.59
C ASP A 342 11.09 16.86 9.44
N ARG A 343 10.84 18.18 9.40
CA ARG A 343 9.96 18.76 8.38
C ARG A 343 10.53 18.62 6.97
N ARG A 344 11.83 18.75 6.80
CA ARG A 344 12.50 18.62 5.50
C ARG A 344 12.38 17.21 4.96
N GLN A 345 12.65 16.21 5.78
CA GLN A 345 12.51 14.79 5.45
C GLN A 345 11.06 14.42 5.09
N ALA A 346 10.09 14.92 5.88
CA ALA A 346 8.67 14.69 5.60
C ALA A 346 8.21 15.30 4.27
N LEU A 347 8.71 16.49 3.91
CA LEU A 347 8.40 17.12 2.61
C LEU A 347 9.03 16.37 1.44
N ALA A 348 10.29 15.95 1.57
CA ALA A 348 10.98 15.17 0.54
C ALA A 348 10.24 13.85 0.28
N GLU A 349 9.83 13.16 1.35
CA GLU A 349 9.05 11.94 1.24
C GLU A 349 7.68 12.18 0.59
N ASP A 350 6.94 13.20 1.01
CA ASP A 350 5.62 13.48 0.42
C ASP A 350 5.72 13.86 -1.06
N LEU A 351 6.80 14.54 -1.50
CA LEU A 351 7.07 14.79 -2.93
C LEU A 351 7.34 13.48 -3.69
N MET A 352 8.16 12.60 -3.13
CA MET A 352 8.46 11.29 -3.69
C MET A 352 7.21 10.42 -3.78
N LEU A 353 6.34 10.45 -2.76
CA LEU A 353 5.08 9.72 -2.74
C LEU A 353 4.07 10.30 -3.74
N ALA A 354 3.96 11.63 -3.84
CA ALA A 354 3.07 12.29 -4.79
C ALA A 354 3.46 12.01 -6.25
N ALA A 355 4.76 11.85 -6.54
CA ALA A 355 5.25 11.47 -7.86
C ALA A 355 4.87 10.03 -8.28
N ARG A 356 4.27 9.23 -7.39
CA ARG A 356 3.73 7.89 -7.70
C ARG A 356 2.29 7.95 -8.22
N MET A 357 1.69 9.13 -8.31
CA MET A 357 0.33 9.32 -8.79
C MET A 357 0.29 9.91 -10.20
N SER A 358 -0.76 9.61 -10.96
CA SER A 358 -1.01 10.23 -12.26
C SER A 358 -1.52 11.67 -12.13
N GLU A 359 -2.09 12.02 -11.00
CA GLU A 359 -2.48 13.39 -10.70
C GLU A 359 -1.23 14.27 -10.47
N PRO A 360 -1.22 15.52 -10.92
CA PRO A 360 -0.12 16.44 -10.66
C PRO A 360 0.14 16.61 -9.16
N ILE A 361 1.41 16.88 -8.80
CA ILE A 361 1.78 17.13 -7.40
C ILE A 361 0.94 18.28 -6.84
N ASP A 362 0.34 18.05 -5.66
CA ASP A 362 -0.55 19.00 -5.00
C ASP A 362 0.10 20.37 -4.78
N ALA A 363 -0.64 21.44 -5.12
CA ALA A 363 -0.11 22.80 -5.05
C ALA A 363 0.25 23.23 -3.62
N SER A 364 -0.46 22.72 -2.62
CA SER A 364 -0.18 23.03 -1.21
C SER A 364 1.13 22.36 -0.72
N LEU A 365 1.40 21.14 -1.17
CA LEU A 365 2.66 20.44 -0.93
C LEU A 365 3.82 21.18 -1.61
N LEU A 366 3.66 21.57 -2.87
CA LEU A 366 4.68 22.35 -3.59
C LEU A 366 4.97 23.69 -2.93
N ALA A 367 3.94 24.37 -2.42
CA ALA A 367 4.12 25.65 -1.72
C ALA A 367 4.90 25.45 -0.39
N ALA A 368 4.55 24.42 0.38
CA ALA A 368 5.26 24.09 1.61
C ALA A 368 6.73 23.67 1.35
N ALA A 369 6.93 22.83 0.33
CA ALA A 369 8.25 22.37 -0.09
C ALA A 369 9.14 23.53 -0.60
N ARG A 370 8.60 24.47 -1.39
CA ARG A 370 9.35 25.66 -1.81
C ARG A 370 9.75 26.56 -0.66
N ALA A 371 8.90 26.69 0.35
CA ALA A 371 9.22 27.47 1.55
C ALA A 371 10.37 26.89 2.36
N GLU A 372 10.46 25.55 2.44
CA GLU A 372 11.49 24.84 3.23
C GLU A 372 12.76 24.55 2.42
N LEU A 373 12.60 24.05 1.19
CA LEU A 373 13.70 23.51 0.37
C LEU A 373 14.27 24.55 -0.62
N GLY A 374 13.50 25.60 -0.93
CA GLY A 374 13.94 26.69 -1.81
C GLY A 374 14.46 26.22 -3.16
N GLY A 375 15.60 26.75 -3.60
CA GLY A 375 16.17 26.46 -4.92
C GLY A 375 16.64 25.01 -5.12
N THR A 376 16.70 24.17 -4.08
CA THR A 376 17.02 22.73 -4.24
C THR A 376 15.87 22.00 -4.87
N LEU A 377 14.63 22.31 -4.49
CA LEU A 377 13.43 21.78 -5.15
C LEU A 377 13.36 22.22 -6.62
N ASP A 378 13.60 23.52 -6.90
CA ASP A 378 13.50 24.01 -8.27
C ASP A 378 14.52 23.31 -9.18
N ARG A 379 15.73 23.02 -8.69
CA ARG A 379 16.74 22.23 -9.44
C ARG A 379 16.29 20.78 -9.67
N ALA A 380 15.76 20.10 -8.66
CA ALA A 380 15.28 18.72 -8.81
C ALA A 380 14.14 18.63 -9.85
N VAL A 381 13.18 19.56 -9.79
CA VAL A 381 12.10 19.66 -10.78
C VAL A 381 12.65 19.93 -12.17
N GLN A 382 13.60 20.86 -12.32
CA GLN A 382 14.24 21.16 -13.60
C GLN A 382 14.93 19.93 -14.17
N MET A 383 15.73 19.22 -13.37
CA MET A 383 16.40 17.98 -13.78
C MET A 383 15.38 16.92 -14.24
N ALA A 384 14.34 16.69 -13.47
CA ALA A 384 13.29 15.73 -13.84
C ALA A 384 12.58 16.09 -15.15
N GLN A 385 12.42 17.41 -15.46
CA GLN A 385 11.86 17.87 -16.72
C GLN A 385 12.85 17.75 -17.89
N GLU A 386 14.13 18.09 -17.68
CA GLU A 386 15.19 17.95 -18.69
C GLU A 386 15.41 16.49 -19.08
N GLU A 387 15.29 15.55 -18.14
CA GLU A 387 15.36 14.11 -18.37
C GLU A 387 14.07 13.52 -18.94
N GLY A 388 13.01 14.34 -19.04
CA GLY A 388 11.71 13.94 -19.57
C GLY A 388 10.92 13.01 -18.63
N LEU A 389 11.22 13.01 -17.32
CA LEU A 389 10.48 12.23 -16.31
C LEU A 389 9.19 12.95 -15.89
N LEU A 390 9.22 14.29 -15.84
CA LEU A 390 8.06 15.14 -15.58
C LEU A 390 7.75 16.01 -16.80
N GLY A 391 6.45 16.14 -17.10
CA GLY A 391 5.93 17.02 -18.13
C GLY A 391 5.50 18.39 -17.60
N GLU A 392 4.76 19.15 -18.42
CA GLU A 392 4.11 20.39 -18.00
C GLU A 392 3.16 20.15 -16.83
N GLY A 393 3.14 21.09 -15.86
CA GLY A 393 2.30 20.96 -14.66
C GLY A 393 2.78 19.90 -13.65
N LEU A 394 3.99 19.35 -13.83
CA LEU A 394 4.60 18.30 -12.97
C LEU A 394 3.83 16.97 -12.99
N ALA A 395 3.17 16.64 -14.08
CA ALA A 395 2.62 15.30 -14.30
C ALA A 395 3.73 14.34 -14.72
N VAL A 396 3.67 13.12 -14.23
CA VAL A 396 4.60 12.05 -14.61
C VAL A 396 4.37 11.65 -16.06
N THR A 397 5.43 11.56 -16.85
CA THR A 397 5.37 11.16 -18.27
C THR A 397 5.38 9.64 -18.43
N GLU A 398 5.15 9.13 -19.65
CA GLU A 398 5.35 7.71 -19.97
C GLU A 398 6.76 7.23 -19.61
N ARG A 399 7.79 8.03 -19.92
CA ARG A 399 9.17 7.77 -19.54
C ARG A 399 9.35 7.80 -18.03
N GLY A 400 8.72 8.76 -17.34
CA GLY A 400 8.75 8.86 -15.88
C GLY A 400 8.12 7.64 -15.19
N TRP A 401 7.11 7.01 -15.76
CA TRP A 401 6.54 5.77 -15.23
C TRP A 401 7.50 4.57 -15.35
N LEU A 402 8.22 4.46 -16.46
CA LEU A 402 9.20 3.39 -16.68
C LEU A 402 10.47 3.57 -15.82
N LEU A 403 10.90 4.82 -15.63
CA LEU A 403 12.08 5.19 -14.85
C LEU A 403 11.69 5.81 -13.50
N GLY A 404 10.60 5.33 -12.90
CA GLY A 404 10.04 5.90 -11.68
C GLY A 404 11.03 6.00 -10.53
N ASN A 405 11.94 5.02 -10.39
CA ASN A 405 12.95 5.04 -9.33
C ASN A 405 13.90 6.24 -9.46
N GLU A 406 14.30 6.64 -10.67
CA GLU A 406 15.14 7.83 -10.90
C GLU A 406 14.41 9.10 -10.45
N LEU A 407 13.11 9.22 -10.81
CA LEU A 407 12.28 10.35 -10.36
C LEU A 407 12.09 10.37 -8.85
N PHE A 408 11.86 9.21 -8.21
CA PHE A 408 11.64 9.09 -6.78
C PHE A 408 12.91 9.43 -6.00
N GLU A 409 14.08 9.01 -6.49
CA GLU A 409 15.39 9.32 -5.90
C GLU A 409 15.67 10.83 -5.93
N LEU A 410 15.40 11.51 -7.05
CA LEU A 410 15.54 12.97 -7.17
C LEU A 410 14.77 13.74 -6.07
N PHE A 411 13.57 13.29 -5.71
CA PHE A 411 12.79 13.92 -4.65
C PHE A 411 13.24 13.46 -3.26
N TRP A 412 13.61 12.19 -3.11
CA TRP A 412 14.13 11.68 -1.84
C TRP A 412 15.41 12.36 -1.40
N ASP A 413 16.31 12.66 -2.33
CA ASP A 413 17.57 13.36 -2.07
C ASP A 413 17.38 14.77 -1.47
N LEU A 414 16.19 15.34 -1.63
CA LEU A 414 15.83 16.61 -0.99
C LEU A 414 15.78 16.51 0.54
N ALA A 415 15.69 15.30 1.11
CA ALA A 415 15.78 15.06 2.54
C ALA A 415 17.14 15.52 3.12
N GLY A 416 18.20 15.49 2.30
CA GLY A 416 19.56 15.88 2.69
C GLY A 416 20.32 14.73 3.37
N GLU A 417 21.57 15.01 3.77
CA GLU A 417 22.50 13.99 4.31
C GLU A 417 22.23 13.61 5.78
N ALA A 418 21.32 14.31 6.47
CA ALA A 418 21.03 14.00 7.87
C ALA A 418 20.39 12.60 7.98
N PRO A 419 21.01 11.66 8.73
CA PRO A 419 20.44 10.33 8.87
C PRO A 419 19.09 10.41 9.60
N THR A 420 18.10 9.65 9.12
CA THR A 420 16.83 9.49 9.84
C THR A 420 17.10 8.85 11.19
N ARG A 421 16.59 9.48 12.27
CA ARG A 421 16.74 8.97 13.63
C ARG A 421 15.87 7.73 13.81
N THR A 422 16.47 6.58 14.05
CA THR A 422 15.76 5.29 14.24
C THR A 422 15.85 4.85 15.70
N LEU A 423 14.74 4.40 16.27
CA LEU A 423 14.65 3.86 17.61
C LEU A 423 13.96 2.48 17.58
N ALA A 424 14.47 1.53 18.35
CA ALA A 424 13.79 0.27 18.66
C ALA A 424 13.22 0.34 20.10
N VAL A 425 11.98 -0.05 20.27
CA VAL A 425 11.25 0.06 21.56
C VAL A 425 10.58 -1.26 21.88
#